data_90bd21bf1fef300baad66c8f41473caf
#
_entry.id   90bd21bf1fef300baad66c8f41473caf
#
_cell.length_a   1.000
_cell.length_b   1.000
_cell.length_c   1.000
_cell.angle_alpha   90.00
_cell.angle_beta   90.00
_cell.angle_gamma   90.00
#
_symmetry.space_group_name_H-M   'P 1'
#
loop_
_entity.id
_entity.type
_entity.pdbx_description
1 polymer ?
#
loop_
_entity_poly.entity_id
_entity_poly.type
_entity_poly.pdbx_seq_one_letter_code
_entity_poly.pdbx_strand_id
1 'polypeptide(L)'
;MLRTGWAGNMYVVSSVAHPASVRAAHPARVGSWLARWWPLVAVTALAAALRLSTLNLQSFWFDEAFTPLHVLHPSLWATLRTVSHTENTPPLWYVLAWADSRVLGTGEIALRLPSALAGIATVPVAWAIGHEFAGRRAALVCASLVAVNPLFVWFSQEARAYALFVLTAALAMLCLLRAEREPTRGRMAAFALTGSLALLTHYFAAFLIIPMVLWLACEPRVRRAALPAIGALVLVGAALLPLISAQQGGNGTQWIGKWPLWERLQAIPQYYLTGYSGGELGHRIELLVALPILAGLGLGLRRMLERPHPKARRGVLMAVAIAAGGILIPIVLVPLGADYLAPRNLVAAMVPVTAVIAVVVVWPGTGRTGIALAAAIALAFTAISIDVDLTPRLQRSNWRGLAKALRGGPRERVITTPELGSAPLRYYLPELGSHNLQAGSSVLVSEIDETGVRESAAELYEPFRASAGEPPAPGFHLLARMEVGALAVYRFVSPVPRMVSEATLRRHVITLAGPRSKVLVEAGSQESP
;
A
#
# COMPACT_ATOMS: atom_id res chain seq x y z
N MET A 1 -2.99 30.94 98.19
CA MET A 1 -1.63 31.27 98.61
C MET A 1 -0.71 31.18 97.43
N LEU A 2 -0.29 32.35 96.89
CA LEU A 2 1.10 32.82 96.74
C LEU A 2 2.04 31.85 96.02
N ARG A 3 2.79 32.13 94.94
CA ARG A 3 3.50 33.33 94.42
C ARG A 3 4.02 32.99 93.02
N THR A 4 3.86 33.78 92.06
CA THR A 4 4.80 34.66 91.25
C THR A 4 6.17 34.06 90.87
N GLY A 5 6.52 34.11 89.64
CA GLY A 5 7.87 33.99 89.13
C GLY A 5 7.94 34.18 87.62
N TRP A 6 8.17 35.43 87.13
CA TRP A 6 8.57 35.82 85.77
C TRP A 6 10.04 35.50 85.58
N ALA A 7 10.40 34.92 84.42
CA ALA A 7 11.71 35.06 83.83
C ALA A 7 11.59 34.96 82.32
N GLY A 8 11.73 36.08 81.63
CA GLY A 8 11.78 36.15 80.12
C GLY A 8 13.12 35.65 79.61
N ASN A 9 13.08 34.90 78.56
CA ASN A 9 14.26 34.63 77.71
C ASN A 9 13.95 35.10 76.30
N MET A 10 14.68 36.14 75.91
CA MET A 10 14.71 36.77 74.65
C MET A 10 15.59 35.92 73.73
N TYR A 11 15.00 35.21 72.75
CA TYR A 11 15.76 34.54 71.69
C TYR A 11 15.91 35.48 70.50
N VAL A 12 17.18 35.84 70.22
CA VAL A 12 17.60 36.52 68.99
C VAL A 12 17.55 35.51 67.87
N VAL A 13 16.63 35.69 66.91
CA VAL A 13 16.58 34.91 65.66
C VAL A 13 17.50 35.59 64.67
N SER A 14 18.70 35.06 64.52
CA SER A 14 19.58 35.41 63.39
C SER A 14 19.10 34.67 62.14
N SER A 15 18.46 35.39 61.21
CA SER A 15 18.14 34.88 59.87
C SER A 15 19.41 34.78 59.03
N VAL A 16 19.98 33.58 58.93
CA VAL A 16 20.98 33.28 57.89
C VAL A 16 20.25 32.97 56.61
N ALA A 17 20.26 33.92 55.66
CA ALA A 17 19.77 33.70 54.31
C ALA A 17 20.69 32.67 53.61
N HIS A 18 20.18 31.50 53.33
CA HIS A 18 20.83 30.52 52.45
C HIS A 18 20.72 31.02 50.99
N PRO A 19 21.83 31.09 50.24
CA PRO A 19 21.76 31.38 48.82
C PRO A 19 21.01 30.25 48.12
N ALA A 20 19.97 30.62 47.34
CA ALA A 20 19.27 29.70 46.48
C ALA A 20 20.27 29.04 45.49
N SER A 21 20.50 27.75 45.72
CA SER A 21 21.28 26.95 44.79
C SER A 21 20.54 26.88 43.48
N VAL A 22 21.04 27.59 42.44
CA VAL A 22 20.66 27.42 41.07
C VAL A 22 20.96 25.95 40.70
N ARG A 23 19.91 25.12 40.69
CA ARG A 23 20.02 23.74 40.21
C ARG A 23 20.37 23.81 38.73
N ALA A 24 21.65 23.66 38.40
CA ALA A 24 22.11 23.42 37.06
C ALA A 24 21.28 22.26 36.48
N ALA A 25 20.61 22.51 35.35
CA ALA A 25 19.86 21.50 34.62
C ALA A 25 20.80 20.36 34.23
N HIS A 26 20.58 19.16 34.82
CA HIS A 26 21.45 18.01 34.63
C HIS A 26 21.46 17.58 33.13
N PRO A 27 22.64 17.46 32.47
CA PRO A 27 22.78 16.88 31.14
C PRO A 27 22.35 15.40 31.06
N ALA A 28 22.15 14.75 32.21
CA ALA A 28 21.69 13.36 32.32
C ALA A 28 20.28 13.08 31.74
N ARG A 29 19.43 14.08 31.50
CA ARG A 29 18.08 13.87 30.95
C ARG A 29 18.06 13.64 29.44
N VAL A 30 18.96 14.23 28.67
CA VAL A 30 19.02 14.08 27.20
C VAL A 30 19.53 12.69 26.84
N GLY A 31 20.58 12.20 27.51
CA GLY A 31 21.13 10.85 27.29
C GLY A 31 20.13 9.74 27.60
N SER A 32 19.32 9.89 28.66
CA SER A 32 18.28 8.90 29.01
C SER A 32 17.10 8.89 28.03
N TRP A 33 16.76 10.04 27.45
CA TRP A 33 15.72 10.16 26.42
C TRP A 33 16.16 9.49 25.11
N LEU A 34 17.37 9.81 24.61
CA LEU A 34 17.96 9.18 23.44
C LEU A 34 18.06 7.65 23.61
N ALA A 35 18.57 7.17 24.76
CA ALA A 35 18.66 5.75 25.07
C ALA A 35 17.27 5.05 25.08
N ARG A 36 16.21 5.78 25.34
CA ARG A 36 14.85 5.25 25.32
C ARG A 36 14.27 5.10 23.89
N TRP A 37 14.52 6.07 23.01
CA TRP A 37 13.85 6.17 21.72
C TRP A 37 14.70 5.72 20.52
N TRP A 38 16.05 5.56 20.68
CA TRP A 38 16.93 5.18 19.57
C TRP A 38 16.48 3.91 18.82
N PRO A 39 15.89 2.85 19.44
CA PRO A 39 15.48 1.68 18.67
C PRO A 39 14.33 2.00 17.72
N LEU A 40 13.37 2.85 18.14
CA LEU A 40 12.30 3.30 17.26
C LEU A 40 12.85 4.17 16.14
N VAL A 41 13.77 5.09 16.45
CA VAL A 41 14.43 5.94 15.45
C VAL A 41 15.19 5.09 14.43
N ALA A 42 15.95 4.09 14.89
CA ALA A 42 16.71 3.20 14.02
C ALA A 42 15.79 2.37 13.09
N VAL A 43 14.71 1.80 13.62
CA VAL A 43 13.73 1.04 12.81
C VAL A 43 12.99 1.95 11.83
N THR A 44 12.65 3.18 12.23
CA THR A 44 12.00 4.14 11.33
C THR A 44 12.98 4.62 10.25
N ALA A 45 14.25 4.82 10.58
CA ALA A 45 15.30 5.14 9.60
C ALA A 45 15.53 4.01 8.59
N LEU A 46 15.53 2.74 9.06
CA LEU A 46 15.56 1.57 8.18
C LEU A 46 14.36 1.55 7.24
N ALA A 47 13.15 1.80 7.77
CA ALA A 47 11.94 1.88 6.96
C ALA A 47 12.01 3.00 5.91
N ALA A 48 12.58 4.15 6.26
CA ALA A 48 12.80 5.26 5.33
C ALA A 48 13.83 4.88 4.25
N ALA A 49 14.93 4.25 4.64
CA ALA A 49 15.94 3.77 3.70
C ALA A 49 15.34 2.80 2.67
N LEU A 50 14.62 1.76 3.11
CA LEU A 50 13.99 0.77 2.22
C LEU A 50 12.92 1.36 1.27
N ARG A 51 12.32 2.51 1.60
CA ARG A 51 11.23 3.10 0.82
C ARG A 51 11.68 4.25 -0.07
N LEU A 52 12.64 5.05 0.38
CA LEU A 52 13.05 6.26 -0.33
C LEU A 52 14.22 6.03 -1.29
N SER A 53 15.16 5.12 -0.97
CA SER A 53 16.36 4.89 -1.78
C SER A 53 16.03 4.32 -3.17
N THR A 54 14.95 3.56 -3.29
CA THR A 54 14.55 2.86 -4.52
C THR A 54 13.23 3.38 -5.11
N LEU A 55 12.76 4.56 -4.66
CA LEU A 55 11.47 5.13 -5.07
C LEU A 55 11.35 5.37 -6.58
N ASN A 56 12.48 5.62 -7.26
CA ASN A 56 12.58 5.79 -8.71
C ASN A 56 13.14 4.56 -9.44
N LEU A 57 13.34 3.43 -8.76
CA LEU A 57 13.92 2.25 -9.37
C LEU A 57 13.00 1.67 -10.45
N GLN A 58 11.75 1.43 -10.11
CA GLN A 58 10.75 0.83 -10.97
C GLN A 58 9.98 1.91 -11.75
N SER A 59 9.64 1.63 -13.01
CA SER A 59 8.78 2.51 -13.81
C SER A 59 7.34 2.51 -13.30
N PHE A 60 6.55 3.53 -13.67
CA PHE A 60 5.11 3.48 -13.48
C PHE A 60 4.50 2.30 -14.25
N TRP A 61 3.60 1.60 -13.60
CA TRP A 61 2.71 0.65 -14.23
C TRP A 61 1.36 1.30 -14.56
N PHE A 62 0.39 0.53 -15.10
CA PHE A 62 -0.85 1.08 -15.64
C PHE A 62 -1.58 2.01 -14.67
N ASP A 63 -1.90 1.53 -13.45
CA ASP A 63 -2.68 2.31 -12.48
C ASP A 63 -1.94 3.58 -12.02
N GLU A 64 -0.61 3.55 -11.94
CA GLU A 64 0.19 4.72 -11.58
C GLU A 64 0.24 5.75 -12.71
N ALA A 65 0.51 5.29 -13.95
CA ALA A 65 0.59 6.17 -15.12
C ALA A 65 -0.77 6.78 -15.49
N PHE A 66 -1.86 6.08 -15.21
CA PHE A 66 -3.22 6.55 -15.45
C PHE A 66 -3.53 7.82 -14.63
N THR A 67 -3.03 7.88 -13.41
CA THR A 67 -3.28 9.01 -12.48
C THR A 67 -2.83 10.37 -13.05
N PRO A 68 -1.56 10.60 -13.45
CA PRO A 68 -1.14 11.90 -14.00
C PRO A 68 -1.72 12.19 -15.38
N LEU A 69 -2.03 11.17 -16.19
CA LEU A 69 -2.52 11.36 -17.54
C LEU A 69 -4.02 11.69 -17.62
N HIS A 70 -4.81 11.07 -16.75
CA HIS A 70 -6.27 11.09 -16.89
C HIS A 70 -7.01 11.59 -15.65
N VAL A 71 -6.43 11.51 -14.45
CA VAL A 71 -7.12 11.83 -13.20
C VAL A 71 -6.77 13.22 -12.68
N LEU A 72 -5.48 13.59 -12.68
CA LEU A 72 -5.03 14.87 -12.14
C LEU A 72 -5.24 16.01 -13.15
N HIS A 73 -6.07 16.96 -12.77
CA HIS A 73 -6.35 18.18 -13.52
C HIS A 73 -5.79 19.42 -12.80
N PRO A 74 -5.67 20.60 -13.47
CA PRO A 74 -5.28 21.84 -12.82
C PRO A 74 -6.19 22.21 -11.65
N SER A 75 -7.49 21.96 -11.75
CA SER A 75 -8.49 22.20 -10.71
C SER A 75 -8.71 20.94 -9.86
N LEU A 76 -8.74 21.10 -8.52
CA LEU A 76 -9.12 20.03 -7.60
C LEU A 76 -10.53 19.50 -7.89
N TRP A 77 -11.47 20.42 -8.20
CA TRP A 77 -12.84 20.02 -8.52
C TRP A 77 -12.92 19.13 -9.77
N ALA A 78 -12.18 19.50 -10.83
CA ALA A 78 -12.11 18.64 -12.04
C ALA A 78 -11.50 17.28 -11.72
N THR A 79 -10.43 17.23 -10.90
CA THR A 79 -9.84 15.97 -10.42
C THR A 79 -10.87 15.12 -9.68
N LEU A 80 -11.60 15.68 -8.72
CA LEU A 80 -12.61 14.95 -7.95
C LEU A 80 -13.77 14.45 -8.82
N ARG A 81 -14.18 15.25 -9.82
CA ARG A 81 -15.17 14.81 -10.81
C ARG A 81 -14.66 13.62 -11.62
N THR A 82 -13.42 13.64 -12.06
CA THR A 82 -12.83 12.50 -12.77
C THR A 82 -12.76 11.27 -11.87
N VAL A 83 -12.30 11.42 -10.62
CA VAL A 83 -12.28 10.32 -9.63
C VAL A 83 -13.65 9.66 -9.47
N SER A 84 -14.74 10.43 -9.51
CA SER A 84 -16.09 9.87 -9.36
C SER A 84 -16.57 9.02 -10.54
N HIS A 85 -15.88 9.04 -11.68
CA HIS A 85 -16.27 8.30 -12.89
C HIS A 85 -15.23 7.28 -13.37
N THR A 86 -13.96 7.46 -13.02
CA THR A 86 -12.87 6.62 -13.55
C THR A 86 -12.18 5.75 -12.51
N GLU A 87 -12.34 6.07 -11.22
CA GLU A 87 -11.66 5.38 -10.15
C GLU A 87 -12.62 4.51 -9.32
N ASN A 88 -12.06 3.57 -8.55
CA ASN A 88 -12.81 2.65 -7.69
C ASN A 88 -12.42 2.81 -6.20
N THR A 89 -11.93 3.98 -5.83
CA THR A 89 -11.50 4.30 -4.46
C THR A 89 -11.98 5.68 -4.06
N PRO A 90 -12.16 5.94 -2.75
CA PRO A 90 -12.53 7.25 -2.22
C PRO A 90 -11.49 8.35 -2.50
N PRO A 91 -11.84 9.63 -2.33
CA PRO A 91 -11.09 10.75 -2.90
C PRO A 91 -9.83 11.17 -2.12
N LEU A 92 -9.63 10.73 -0.87
CA LEU A 92 -8.61 11.34 0.01
C LEU A 92 -7.19 11.23 -0.57
N TRP A 93 -6.82 10.08 -1.14
CA TRP A 93 -5.52 9.93 -1.74
C TRP A 93 -5.33 10.85 -2.95
N TYR A 94 -6.35 11.01 -3.79
CA TYR A 94 -6.29 11.90 -4.97
C TYR A 94 -6.19 13.37 -4.60
N VAL A 95 -6.80 13.78 -3.49
CA VAL A 95 -6.61 15.15 -2.95
C VAL A 95 -5.15 15.37 -2.57
N LEU A 96 -4.53 14.40 -1.90
CA LEU A 96 -3.11 14.48 -1.54
C LEU A 96 -2.21 14.44 -2.79
N ALA A 97 -2.46 13.54 -3.74
CA ALA A 97 -1.71 13.45 -4.98
C ALA A 97 -1.85 14.73 -5.82
N TRP A 98 -3.05 15.33 -5.85
CA TRP A 98 -3.27 16.61 -6.51
C TRP A 98 -2.46 17.73 -5.84
N ALA A 99 -2.49 17.85 -4.52
CA ALA A 99 -1.73 18.88 -3.79
C ALA A 99 -0.22 18.70 -3.99
N ASP A 100 0.26 17.47 -3.90
CA ASP A 100 1.67 17.11 -4.11
C ASP A 100 2.11 17.46 -5.54
N SER A 101 1.30 17.11 -6.54
CA SER A 101 1.58 17.41 -7.95
C SER A 101 1.71 18.90 -8.26
N ARG A 102 1.07 19.79 -7.46
CA ARG A 102 1.21 21.26 -7.61
C ARG A 102 2.55 21.79 -7.12
N VAL A 103 3.20 21.04 -6.21
CA VAL A 103 4.46 21.45 -5.59
C VAL A 103 5.65 20.72 -6.21
N LEU A 104 5.53 19.41 -6.42
CA LEU A 104 6.63 18.54 -6.84
C LEU A 104 6.49 18.03 -8.28
N GLY A 105 5.35 18.32 -8.95
CA GLY A 105 5.06 17.83 -10.29
C GLY A 105 4.47 16.42 -10.31
N THR A 106 4.41 15.82 -11.51
CA THR A 106 3.77 14.52 -11.77
C THR A 106 4.74 13.39 -12.06
N GLY A 107 6.02 13.58 -11.72
CA GLY A 107 7.06 12.56 -11.86
C GLY A 107 6.89 11.40 -10.89
N GLU A 108 7.58 10.29 -11.16
CA GLU A 108 7.50 9.04 -10.38
C GLU A 108 7.80 9.24 -8.89
N ILE A 109 8.87 9.96 -8.57
CA ILE A 109 9.25 10.26 -7.18
C ILE A 109 8.17 11.10 -6.52
N ALA A 110 7.71 12.18 -7.18
CA ALA A 110 6.71 13.08 -6.66
C ALA A 110 5.43 12.33 -6.27
N LEU A 111 4.81 11.63 -7.20
CA LEU A 111 3.53 10.94 -6.95
C LEU A 111 3.64 9.75 -5.99
N ARG A 112 4.82 9.15 -5.81
CA ARG A 112 5.06 8.06 -4.83
C ARG A 112 5.40 8.58 -3.44
N LEU A 113 5.88 9.81 -3.31
CA LEU A 113 6.34 10.37 -2.04
C LEU A 113 5.26 10.36 -0.94
N PRO A 114 4.00 10.76 -1.18
CA PRO A 114 2.94 10.65 -0.17
C PRO A 114 2.74 9.23 0.35
N SER A 115 2.82 8.22 -0.52
CA SER A 115 2.72 6.81 -0.15
C SER A 115 3.93 6.35 0.66
N ALA A 116 5.15 6.76 0.30
CA ALA A 116 6.37 6.45 1.04
C ALA A 116 6.34 7.05 2.44
N LEU A 117 5.94 8.31 2.57
CA LEU A 117 5.80 8.99 3.86
C LEU A 117 4.73 8.33 4.74
N ALA A 118 3.59 7.93 4.17
CA ALA A 118 2.55 7.18 4.89
C ALA A 118 3.07 5.84 5.40
N GLY A 119 3.81 5.08 4.57
CA GLY A 119 4.43 3.82 4.97
C GLY A 119 5.48 3.98 6.07
N ILE A 120 6.30 5.03 6.03
CA ILE A 120 7.27 5.36 7.08
C ILE A 120 6.53 5.74 8.37
N ALA A 121 5.49 6.58 8.29
CA ALA A 121 4.69 7.00 9.44
C ALA A 121 3.93 5.84 10.10
N THR A 122 3.63 4.77 9.38
CA THR A 122 3.01 3.56 9.93
C THR A 122 3.90 2.87 10.97
N VAL A 123 5.23 2.98 10.88
CA VAL A 123 6.17 2.32 11.79
C VAL A 123 6.04 2.80 13.25
N PRO A 124 6.07 4.11 13.56
CA PRO A 124 5.83 4.57 14.92
C PRO A 124 4.40 4.29 15.41
N VAL A 125 3.40 4.24 14.52
CA VAL A 125 2.04 3.83 14.88
C VAL A 125 2.01 2.35 15.28
N ALA A 126 2.67 1.47 14.54
CA ALA A 126 2.82 0.05 14.87
C ALA A 126 3.57 -0.16 16.18
N TRP A 127 4.63 0.63 16.43
CA TRP A 127 5.27 0.68 17.75
C TRP A 127 4.26 0.97 18.85
N ALA A 128 3.44 2.01 18.69
CA ALA A 128 2.46 2.40 19.69
C ALA A 128 1.41 1.30 19.92
N ILE A 129 0.92 0.64 18.84
CA ILE A 129 0.00 -0.51 18.94
C ILE A 129 0.63 -1.65 19.76
N GLY A 130 1.83 -2.08 19.41
CA GLY A 130 2.53 -3.14 20.12
C GLY A 130 2.81 -2.78 21.59
N HIS A 131 3.11 -1.50 21.85
CA HIS A 131 3.29 -1.00 23.22
C HIS A 131 2.00 -1.04 24.04
N GLU A 132 0.87 -0.65 23.47
CA GLU A 132 -0.44 -0.74 24.13
C GLU A 132 -0.81 -2.19 24.47
N PHE A 133 -0.45 -3.15 23.64
CA PHE A 133 -0.75 -4.57 23.87
C PHE A 133 0.14 -5.21 24.94
N ALA A 134 1.46 -5.18 24.77
CA ALA A 134 2.38 -5.98 25.56
C ALA A 134 3.72 -5.27 25.90
N GLY A 135 3.73 -3.94 25.83
CA GLY A 135 4.88 -3.14 26.23
C GLY A 135 6.01 -3.10 25.21
N ARG A 136 7.21 -2.67 25.65
CA ARG A 136 8.32 -2.26 24.78
C ARG A 136 8.85 -3.35 23.83
N ARG A 137 8.89 -4.62 24.25
CA ARG A 137 9.37 -5.72 23.40
C ARG A 137 8.43 -5.97 22.22
N ALA A 138 7.14 -6.06 22.48
CA ALA A 138 6.13 -6.20 21.45
C ALA A 138 6.09 -4.97 20.52
N ALA A 139 6.27 -3.78 21.07
CA ALA A 139 6.38 -2.54 20.31
C ALA A 139 7.51 -2.58 19.29
N LEU A 140 8.72 -2.97 19.73
CA LEU A 140 9.88 -3.07 18.84
C LEU A 140 9.67 -4.09 17.73
N VAL A 141 9.16 -5.29 18.07
CA VAL A 141 8.91 -6.33 17.08
C VAL A 141 7.83 -5.89 16.09
N CYS A 142 6.73 -5.32 16.56
CA CYS A 142 5.65 -4.83 15.68
C CYS A 142 6.15 -3.75 14.71
N ALA A 143 6.89 -2.76 15.21
CA ALA A 143 7.50 -1.73 14.37
C ALA A 143 8.49 -2.32 13.36
N SER A 144 9.37 -3.25 13.80
CA SER A 144 10.36 -3.89 12.94
C SER A 144 9.70 -4.69 11.82
N LEU A 145 8.68 -5.50 12.12
CA LEU A 145 7.98 -6.28 11.10
C LEU A 145 7.26 -5.37 10.11
N VAL A 146 6.59 -4.31 10.55
CA VAL A 146 5.96 -3.33 9.63
C VAL A 146 6.99 -2.58 8.80
N ALA A 147 8.17 -2.27 9.36
CA ALA A 147 9.23 -1.56 8.66
C ALA A 147 9.76 -2.34 7.46
N VAL A 148 9.94 -3.67 7.62
CA VAL A 148 10.65 -4.51 6.65
C VAL A 148 9.78 -5.50 5.88
N ASN A 149 8.48 -5.64 6.22
CA ASN A 149 7.60 -6.56 5.50
C ASN A 149 7.49 -6.15 4.02
N PRO A 150 7.77 -7.07 3.07
CA PRO A 150 7.86 -6.76 1.65
C PRO A 150 6.55 -6.23 1.06
N LEU A 151 5.38 -6.66 1.57
CA LEU A 151 4.09 -6.14 1.13
C LEU A 151 3.93 -4.65 1.49
N PHE A 152 4.30 -4.26 2.72
CA PHE A 152 4.21 -2.85 3.13
C PHE A 152 5.28 -1.98 2.44
N VAL A 153 6.46 -2.52 2.15
CA VAL A 153 7.49 -1.81 1.37
C VAL A 153 6.99 -1.57 -0.05
N TRP A 154 6.48 -2.60 -0.73
CA TRP A 154 5.95 -2.52 -2.10
C TRP A 154 4.88 -1.43 -2.25
N PHE A 155 3.83 -1.47 -1.42
CA PHE A 155 2.74 -0.49 -1.51
C PHE A 155 3.13 0.92 -1.02
N SER A 156 4.23 1.06 -0.28
CA SER A 156 4.80 2.38 0.05
C SER A 156 5.53 3.02 -1.13
N GLN A 157 5.90 2.23 -2.15
CA GLN A 157 6.56 2.68 -3.38
C GLN A 157 5.61 2.70 -4.58
N GLU A 158 4.32 2.86 -4.31
CA GLU A 158 3.27 2.91 -5.33
C GLU A 158 2.45 4.19 -5.20
N ALA A 159 2.25 4.91 -6.31
CA ALA A 159 1.46 6.13 -6.36
C ALA A 159 -0.05 5.81 -6.34
N ARG A 160 -0.49 5.12 -5.26
CA ARG A 160 -1.88 4.68 -5.03
C ARG A 160 -2.25 4.76 -3.55
N ALA A 161 -3.52 4.59 -3.23
CA ALA A 161 -4.08 4.77 -1.91
C ALA A 161 -3.61 3.78 -0.82
N TYR A 162 -2.94 2.68 -1.18
CA TYR A 162 -2.70 1.53 -0.28
C TYR A 162 -1.90 1.87 0.97
N ALA A 163 -0.78 2.58 0.84
CA ALA A 163 0.04 2.94 2.01
C ALA A 163 -0.67 3.92 2.95
N LEU A 164 -1.43 4.87 2.40
CA LEU A 164 -2.26 5.78 3.18
C LEU A 164 -3.40 5.02 3.89
N PHE A 165 -3.98 4.03 3.24
CA PHE A 165 -4.98 3.14 3.83
C PHE A 165 -4.41 2.33 5.00
N VAL A 166 -3.21 1.77 4.86
CA VAL A 166 -2.49 1.09 5.94
C VAL A 166 -2.27 2.03 7.13
N LEU A 167 -1.78 3.25 6.88
CA LEU A 167 -1.56 4.24 7.94
C LEU A 167 -2.85 4.63 8.67
N THR A 168 -3.89 5.00 7.92
CA THR A 168 -5.15 5.46 8.50
C THR A 168 -5.87 4.36 9.26
N ALA A 169 -5.84 3.12 8.78
CA ALA A 169 -6.37 1.94 9.47
C ALA A 169 -5.57 1.62 10.75
N ALA A 170 -4.23 1.73 10.71
CA ALA A 170 -3.38 1.56 11.88
C ALA A 170 -3.65 2.64 12.94
N LEU A 171 -3.84 3.89 12.51
CA LEU A 171 -4.23 4.99 13.40
C LEU A 171 -5.60 4.76 14.02
N ALA A 172 -6.59 4.31 13.24
CA ALA A 172 -7.92 3.97 13.76
C ALA A 172 -7.84 2.86 14.81
N MET A 173 -7.06 1.79 14.58
CA MET A 173 -6.82 0.73 15.53
C MET A 173 -6.14 1.25 16.81
N LEU A 174 -5.12 2.10 16.69
CA LEU A 174 -4.46 2.71 17.85
C LEU A 174 -5.41 3.59 18.66
N CYS A 175 -6.21 4.40 17.97
CA CYS A 175 -7.21 5.26 18.62
C CYS A 175 -8.32 4.44 19.28
N LEU A 176 -8.75 3.33 18.66
CA LEU A 176 -9.67 2.36 19.28
C LEU A 176 -9.12 1.82 20.60
N LEU A 177 -7.87 1.33 20.64
CA LEU A 177 -7.23 0.80 21.84
C LEU A 177 -7.19 1.82 22.98
N ARG A 178 -6.91 3.07 22.64
CA ARG A 178 -6.86 4.16 23.62
C ARG A 178 -8.25 4.60 24.07
N ALA A 179 -9.23 4.62 23.16
CA ALA A 179 -10.61 4.97 23.45
C ALA A 179 -11.32 3.91 24.30
N GLU A 180 -11.05 2.62 24.04
CA GLU A 180 -11.56 1.52 24.85
C GLU A 180 -11.01 1.58 26.30
N ARG A 181 -9.73 1.88 26.44
CA ARG A 181 -9.07 1.95 27.75
C ARG A 181 -9.56 3.12 28.59
N GLU A 182 -9.70 4.29 28.00
CA GLU A 182 -10.16 5.51 28.64
C GLU A 182 -11.12 6.24 27.69
N PRO A 183 -12.43 6.07 27.85
CA PRO A 183 -13.45 6.54 26.92
C PRO A 183 -13.74 8.05 27.07
N THR A 184 -12.71 8.88 26.89
CA THR A 184 -12.86 10.35 26.87
C THR A 184 -13.41 10.82 25.53
N ARG A 185 -14.10 11.99 25.52
CA ARG A 185 -14.62 12.60 24.29
C ARG A 185 -13.53 12.81 23.23
N GLY A 186 -12.34 13.26 23.64
CA GLY A 186 -11.21 13.47 22.72
C GLY A 186 -10.71 12.18 22.08
N ARG A 187 -10.63 11.07 22.83
CA ARG A 187 -10.22 9.76 22.28
C ARG A 187 -11.27 9.15 21.35
N MET A 188 -12.54 9.30 21.69
CA MET A 188 -13.64 8.89 20.80
C MET A 188 -13.65 9.72 19.51
N ALA A 189 -13.43 11.03 19.62
CA ALA A 189 -13.29 11.90 18.45
C ALA A 189 -12.07 11.53 17.60
N ALA A 190 -10.93 11.21 18.23
CA ALA A 190 -9.74 10.73 17.49
C ALA A 190 -9.99 9.40 16.77
N PHE A 191 -10.72 8.47 17.38
CA PHE A 191 -11.14 7.22 16.72
C PHE A 191 -12.09 7.51 15.54
N ALA A 192 -13.09 8.35 15.75
CA ALA A 192 -14.01 8.75 14.67
C ALA A 192 -13.27 9.41 13.51
N LEU A 193 -12.36 10.36 13.79
CA LEU A 193 -11.56 11.05 12.78
C LEU A 193 -10.69 10.08 11.99
N THR A 194 -9.90 9.25 12.67
CA THR A 194 -8.98 8.31 12.00
C THR A 194 -9.71 7.22 11.24
N GLY A 195 -10.84 6.73 11.76
CA GLY A 195 -11.73 5.81 11.05
C GLY A 195 -12.37 6.45 9.82
N SER A 196 -12.79 7.72 9.91
CA SER A 196 -13.31 8.48 8.76
C SER A 196 -12.24 8.69 7.70
N LEU A 197 -11.00 9.02 8.07
CA LEU A 197 -9.89 9.13 7.14
C LEU A 197 -9.61 7.79 6.44
N ALA A 198 -9.71 6.66 7.15
CA ALA A 198 -9.57 5.35 6.55
C ALA A 198 -10.69 5.08 5.52
N LEU A 199 -11.95 5.37 5.85
CA LEU A 199 -13.09 5.24 4.94
C LEU A 199 -12.96 6.14 3.71
N LEU A 200 -12.45 7.37 3.87
CA LEU A 200 -12.20 8.31 2.79
C LEU A 200 -10.97 7.95 1.94
N THR A 201 -10.14 7.00 2.40
CA THR A 201 -8.97 6.52 1.65
C THR A 201 -9.28 5.28 0.82
N HIS A 202 -10.02 4.31 1.39
CA HIS A 202 -10.29 3.03 0.72
C HIS A 202 -11.57 2.39 1.23
N TYR A 203 -12.44 1.88 0.34
CA TYR A 203 -13.72 1.26 0.72
C TYR A 203 -13.55 0.03 1.63
N PHE A 204 -12.47 -0.72 1.46
CA PHE A 204 -12.14 -1.86 2.33
C PHE A 204 -11.88 -1.48 3.79
N ALA A 205 -11.72 -0.19 4.09
CA ALA A 205 -11.68 0.29 5.47
C ALA A 205 -12.96 -0.08 6.24
N ALA A 206 -14.11 -0.15 5.58
CA ALA A 206 -15.37 -0.57 6.19
C ALA A 206 -15.25 -1.95 6.86
N PHE A 207 -14.54 -2.90 6.24
CA PHE A 207 -14.37 -4.25 6.77
C PHE A 207 -13.45 -4.32 8.01
N LEU A 208 -12.65 -3.30 8.24
CA LEU A 208 -11.86 -3.11 9.46
C LEU A 208 -12.62 -2.29 10.52
N ILE A 209 -13.34 -1.26 10.09
CA ILE A 209 -14.09 -0.35 10.98
C ILE A 209 -15.30 -1.06 11.58
N ILE A 210 -16.01 -1.90 10.81
CA ILE A 210 -17.16 -2.67 11.33
C ILE A 210 -16.81 -3.47 12.59
N PRO A 211 -15.79 -4.36 12.62
CA PRO A 211 -15.43 -5.06 13.84
C PRO A 211 -14.93 -4.13 14.95
N MET A 212 -14.29 -2.99 14.65
CA MET A 212 -13.90 -1.99 15.64
C MET A 212 -15.12 -1.34 16.29
N VAL A 213 -16.12 -0.98 15.51
CA VAL A 213 -17.39 -0.42 15.98
C VAL A 213 -18.16 -1.44 16.80
N LEU A 214 -18.27 -2.68 16.33
CA LEU A 214 -18.94 -3.77 17.05
C LEU A 214 -18.25 -4.05 18.40
N TRP A 215 -16.91 -4.02 18.44
CA TRP A 215 -16.16 -4.17 19.68
C TRP A 215 -16.55 -3.11 20.72
N LEU A 216 -16.60 -1.83 20.33
CA LEU A 216 -17.00 -0.74 21.22
C LEU A 216 -18.48 -0.83 21.62
N ALA A 217 -19.36 -1.22 20.71
CA ALA A 217 -20.80 -1.35 20.97
C ALA A 217 -21.11 -2.51 21.93
N CYS A 218 -20.32 -3.60 21.86
CA CYS A 218 -20.46 -4.76 22.75
C CYS A 218 -19.82 -4.56 24.12
N GLU A 219 -18.96 -3.55 24.32
CA GLU A 219 -18.30 -3.30 25.61
C GLU A 219 -19.18 -2.40 26.51
N PRO A 220 -19.79 -2.94 27.59
CA PRO A 220 -20.77 -2.20 28.39
C PRO A 220 -20.26 -0.90 29.00
N ARG A 221 -18.94 -0.84 29.33
CA ARG A 221 -18.29 0.32 29.96
C ARG A 221 -18.12 1.49 28.98
N VAL A 222 -18.03 1.21 27.68
CA VAL A 222 -17.60 2.17 26.66
C VAL A 222 -18.72 2.53 25.68
N ARG A 223 -19.69 1.61 25.47
CA ARG A 223 -20.72 1.71 24.44
C ARG A 223 -21.45 3.05 24.37
N ARG A 224 -21.84 3.61 25.55
CA ARG A 224 -22.54 4.91 25.58
C ARG A 224 -21.66 6.07 25.12
N ALA A 225 -20.40 6.07 25.53
CA ALA A 225 -19.43 7.09 25.13
C ALA A 225 -19.03 6.94 23.65
N ALA A 226 -19.15 5.75 23.07
CA ALA A 226 -18.83 5.46 21.67
C ALA A 226 -19.94 5.89 20.69
N LEU A 227 -21.19 6.06 21.13
CA LEU A 227 -22.32 6.38 20.24
C LEU A 227 -22.06 7.57 19.28
N PRO A 228 -21.51 8.72 19.72
CA PRO A 228 -21.21 9.82 18.79
C PRO A 228 -20.15 9.46 17.76
N ALA A 229 -19.12 8.70 18.14
CA ALA A 229 -18.08 8.26 17.22
C ALA A 229 -18.63 7.25 16.19
N ILE A 230 -19.47 6.31 16.64
CA ILE A 230 -20.16 5.36 15.77
C ILE A 230 -21.07 6.11 14.80
N GLY A 231 -21.87 7.06 15.29
CA GLY A 231 -22.75 7.89 14.46
C GLY A 231 -21.98 8.66 13.39
N ALA A 232 -20.82 9.25 13.73
CA ALA A 232 -19.96 9.93 12.78
C ALA A 232 -19.42 8.99 11.69
N LEU A 233 -18.96 7.78 12.06
CA LEU A 233 -18.48 6.77 11.10
C LEU A 233 -19.58 6.27 10.18
N VAL A 234 -20.78 6.04 10.70
CA VAL A 234 -21.96 5.66 9.90
C VAL A 234 -22.34 6.78 8.94
N LEU A 235 -22.31 8.04 9.39
CA LEU A 235 -22.60 9.19 8.54
C LEU A 235 -21.59 9.32 7.39
N VAL A 236 -20.29 9.17 7.67
CA VAL A 236 -19.25 9.20 6.63
C VAL A 236 -19.43 8.03 5.65
N GLY A 237 -19.70 6.82 6.15
CA GLY A 237 -20.00 5.66 5.30
C GLY A 237 -21.21 5.89 4.41
N ALA A 238 -22.31 6.43 4.96
CA ALA A 238 -23.51 6.78 4.20
C ALA A 238 -23.23 7.87 3.14
N ALA A 239 -22.44 8.88 3.48
CA ALA A 239 -22.05 9.94 2.55
C ALA A 239 -21.21 9.44 1.36
N LEU A 240 -20.55 8.29 1.49
CA LEU A 240 -19.80 7.66 0.39
C LEU A 240 -20.68 6.82 -0.55
N LEU A 241 -21.92 6.47 -0.19
CA LEU A 241 -22.78 5.61 -1.02
C LEU A 241 -23.07 6.20 -2.41
N PRO A 242 -23.37 7.51 -2.58
CA PRO A 242 -23.55 8.08 -3.91
C PRO A 242 -22.29 7.97 -4.78
N LEU A 243 -21.11 8.16 -4.19
CA LEU A 243 -19.83 8.01 -4.89
C LEU A 243 -19.58 6.56 -5.32
N ILE A 244 -19.85 5.59 -4.43
CA ILE A 244 -19.77 4.15 -4.75
C ILE A 244 -20.68 3.84 -5.94
N SER A 245 -21.93 4.31 -5.92
CA SER A 245 -22.89 4.08 -7.02
C SER A 245 -22.42 4.70 -8.34
N ALA A 246 -21.84 5.90 -8.31
CA ALA A 246 -21.31 6.54 -9.51
C ALA A 246 -20.11 5.78 -10.10
N GLN A 247 -19.21 5.27 -9.25
CA GLN A 247 -18.02 4.51 -9.65
C GLN A 247 -18.34 3.09 -10.14
N GLN A 248 -19.43 2.46 -9.67
CA GLN A 248 -19.85 1.13 -10.12
C GLN A 248 -20.33 1.10 -11.57
N GLY A 249 -20.75 2.23 -12.14
CA GLY A 249 -21.12 2.34 -13.56
C GLY A 249 -19.96 2.12 -14.53
N GLY A 250 -18.71 2.23 -14.08
CA GLY A 250 -17.51 1.92 -14.85
C GLY A 250 -17.04 0.49 -14.59
N ASN A 251 -16.84 -0.33 -15.61
CA ASN A 251 -16.45 -1.75 -15.54
C ASN A 251 -15.12 -2.06 -14.82
N GLY A 252 -14.63 -1.17 -13.96
CA GLY A 252 -13.29 -1.20 -13.38
C GLY A 252 -12.98 -2.35 -12.41
N THR A 253 -13.99 -3.12 -11.96
CA THR A 253 -13.79 -4.26 -11.03
C THR A 253 -14.08 -5.61 -11.64
N GLN A 254 -14.62 -5.69 -12.86
CA GLN A 254 -15.02 -6.96 -13.51
C GLN A 254 -13.87 -7.93 -13.75
N TRP A 255 -12.62 -7.42 -13.83
CA TRP A 255 -11.43 -8.27 -13.97
C TRP A 255 -11.21 -9.17 -12.74
N ILE A 256 -11.66 -8.76 -11.53
CA ILE A 256 -11.48 -9.50 -10.28
C ILE A 256 -12.17 -10.86 -10.36
N GLY A 257 -13.42 -10.89 -10.83
CA GLY A 257 -14.18 -12.14 -10.98
C GLY A 257 -13.63 -13.10 -12.04
N LYS A 258 -12.73 -12.65 -12.93
CA LYS A 258 -12.06 -13.51 -13.91
C LYS A 258 -10.88 -14.28 -13.32
N TRP A 259 -10.33 -13.80 -12.22
CA TRP A 259 -9.27 -14.47 -11.48
C TRP A 259 -9.89 -15.53 -10.56
N PRO A 260 -9.50 -16.80 -10.67
CA PRO A 260 -10.09 -17.89 -9.88
C PRO A 260 -10.05 -17.61 -8.38
N LEU A 261 -11.15 -17.82 -7.68
CA LEU A 261 -11.25 -17.51 -6.25
C LEU A 261 -10.17 -18.22 -5.43
N TRP A 262 -9.87 -19.49 -5.77
CA TRP A 262 -8.87 -20.27 -5.08
C TRP A 262 -7.46 -19.62 -5.14
N GLU A 263 -7.06 -19.16 -6.30
CA GLU A 263 -5.77 -18.47 -6.49
C GLU A 263 -5.72 -17.18 -5.69
N ARG A 264 -6.82 -16.42 -5.66
CA ARG A 264 -6.93 -15.20 -4.82
C ARG A 264 -6.80 -15.50 -3.33
N LEU A 265 -7.38 -16.63 -2.87
CA LEU A 265 -7.27 -17.06 -1.48
C LEU A 265 -5.83 -17.47 -1.13
N GLN A 266 -5.14 -18.16 -2.04
CA GLN A 266 -3.72 -18.51 -1.87
C GLN A 266 -2.82 -17.26 -1.86
N ALA A 267 -3.13 -16.27 -2.68
CA ALA A 267 -2.37 -15.03 -2.75
C ALA A 267 -2.43 -14.20 -1.46
N ILE A 268 -3.46 -14.35 -0.61
CA ILE A 268 -3.56 -13.60 0.64
C ILE A 268 -2.37 -13.88 1.59
N PRO A 269 -2.12 -15.13 2.04
CA PRO A 269 -0.94 -15.42 2.85
C PRO A 269 0.37 -15.21 2.10
N GLN A 270 0.44 -15.53 0.81
CA GLN A 270 1.60 -15.33 -0.03
C GLN A 270 2.04 -13.86 -0.05
N TYR A 271 1.13 -12.92 -0.30
CA TYR A 271 1.43 -11.49 -0.31
C TYR A 271 1.97 -11.01 1.06
N TYR A 272 1.45 -11.54 2.16
CA TYR A 272 1.98 -11.21 3.47
C TYR A 272 3.39 -11.74 3.71
N LEU A 273 3.66 -12.98 3.26
CA LEU A 273 4.93 -13.67 3.50
C LEU A 273 6.06 -13.15 2.61
N THR A 274 5.78 -12.96 1.33
CA THR A 274 6.81 -12.72 0.31
C THR A 274 6.58 -11.45 -0.51
N GLY A 275 5.52 -10.69 -0.23
CA GLY A 275 5.16 -9.47 -0.95
C GLY A 275 4.38 -9.73 -2.24
N TYR A 276 4.10 -8.67 -2.96
CA TYR A 276 3.30 -8.72 -4.20
C TYR A 276 3.94 -9.60 -5.28
N SER A 277 5.26 -9.58 -5.39
CA SER A 277 6.04 -10.40 -6.34
C SER A 277 6.32 -11.82 -5.85
N GLY A 278 5.72 -12.23 -4.73
CA GLY A 278 6.04 -13.49 -4.04
C GLY A 278 5.83 -14.75 -4.86
N GLY A 279 4.91 -14.75 -5.84
CA GLY A 279 4.70 -15.86 -6.75
C GLY A 279 5.95 -16.28 -7.51
N GLU A 280 6.79 -15.32 -7.88
CA GLU A 280 8.05 -15.55 -8.57
C GLU A 280 9.15 -16.18 -7.69
N LEU A 281 9.05 -16.05 -6.36
CA LEU A 281 10.01 -16.59 -5.41
C LEU A 281 9.80 -18.10 -5.17
N GLY A 282 8.59 -18.59 -5.40
CA GLY A 282 8.19 -19.99 -5.28
C GLY A 282 7.97 -20.47 -3.84
N HIS A 283 7.26 -21.57 -3.70
CA HIS A 283 6.81 -22.13 -2.42
C HIS A 283 7.91 -22.44 -1.40
N ARG A 284 9.14 -22.70 -1.85
CA ARG A 284 10.27 -22.98 -0.91
C ARG A 284 10.59 -21.74 -0.07
N ILE A 285 10.61 -20.57 -0.67
CA ILE A 285 10.85 -19.30 0.03
C ILE A 285 9.68 -18.96 0.95
N GLU A 286 8.45 -19.14 0.48
CA GLU A 286 7.25 -18.97 1.31
C GLU A 286 7.31 -19.83 2.58
N LEU A 287 7.68 -21.13 2.45
CA LEU A 287 7.83 -22.04 3.58
C LEU A 287 8.95 -21.59 4.52
N LEU A 288 10.11 -21.16 3.99
CA LEU A 288 11.22 -20.67 4.81
C LEU A 288 10.82 -19.45 5.65
N VAL A 289 9.99 -18.56 5.11
CA VAL A 289 9.46 -17.39 5.85
C VAL A 289 8.35 -17.79 6.82
N ALA A 290 7.49 -18.73 6.44
CA ALA A 290 6.39 -19.20 7.28
C ALA A 290 6.88 -19.95 8.52
N LEU A 291 7.96 -20.76 8.41
CA LEU A 291 8.46 -21.58 9.50
C LEU A 291 8.76 -20.81 10.80
N PRO A 292 9.55 -19.72 10.82
CA PRO A 292 9.79 -18.96 12.04
C PRO A 292 8.53 -18.27 12.57
N ILE A 293 7.58 -17.89 11.70
CA ILE A 293 6.28 -17.34 12.11
C ILE A 293 5.47 -18.42 12.83
N LEU A 294 5.31 -19.61 12.23
CA LEU A 294 4.55 -20.70 12.81
C LEU A 294 5.19 -21.24 14.11
N ALA A 295 6.51 -21.38 14.14
CA ALA A 295 7.24 -21.75 15.34
C ALA A 295 7.06 -20.72 16.46
N GLY A 296 7.14 -19.43 16.12
CA GLY A 296 6.93 -18.34 17.06
C GLY A 296 5.50 -18.27 17.59
N LEU A 297 4.51 -18.44 16.71
CA LEU A 297 3.10 -18.52 17.10
C LEU A 297 2.84 -19.75 17.99
N GLY A 298 3.34 -20.93 17.64
CA GLY A 298 3.19 -22.15 18.44
C GLY A 298 3.80 -22.00 19.84
N LEU A 299 5.05 -21.51 19.93
CA LEU A 299 5.69 -21.22 21.20
C LEU A 299 4.92 -20.19 22.02
N GLY A 300 4.51 -19.09 21.39
CA GLY A 300 3.80 -18.01 22.05
C GLY A 300 2.42 -18.42 22.55
N LEU A 301 1.65 -19.15 21.75
CA LEU A 301 0.35 -19.70 22.15
C LEU A 301 0.47 -20.65 23.33
N ARG A 302 1.46 -21.56 23.31
CA ARG A 302 1.76 -22.42 24.47
C ARG A 302 2.03 -21.58 25.72
N ARG A 303 2.89 -20.55 25.63
CA ARG A 303 3.20 -19.66 26.75
C ARG A 303 2.01 -18.82 27.19
N MET A 304 1.11 -18.47 26.29
CA MET A 304 -0.14 -17.76 26.58
C MET A 304 -1.09 -18.59 27.44
N LEU A 305 -1.08 -19.91 27.29
CA LEU A 305 -1.83 -20.85 28.13
C LEU A 305 -1.18 -21.03 29.51
N GLU A 306 0.18 -21.15 29.54
CA GLU A 306 0.94 -21.33 30.76
C GLU A 306 1.04 -20.03 31.63
N ARG A 307 1.09 -18.88 30.99
CA ARG A 307 1.32 -17.58 31.62
C ARG A 307 0.31 -16.55 31.12
N PRO A 308 -0.90 -16.52 31.68
CA PRO A 308 -1.94 -15.59 31.28
C PRO A 308 -1.52 -14.14 31.50
N HIS A 309 -1.68 -13.31 30.52
CA HIS A 309 -1.48 -11.87 30.58
C HIS A 309 -2.75 -11.17 30.06
N PRO A 310 -3.72 -10.83 30.92
CA PRO A 310 -5.07 -10.42 30.52
C PRO A 310 -5.08 -9.24 29.54
N LYS A 311 -4.26 -8.22 29.76
CA LYS A 311 -4.16 -7.05 28.89
C LYS A 311 -3.71 -7.43 27.48
N ALA A 312 -2.62 -8.19 27.35
CA ALA A 312 -2.09 -8.61 26.05
C ALA A 312 -3.05 -9.55 25.33
N ARG A 313 -3.70 -10.49 26.07
CA ARG A 313 -4.71 -11.41 25.52
C ARG A 313 -5.89 -10.64 24.92
N ARG A 314 -6.40 -9.62 25.64
CA ARG A 314 -7.49 -8.77 25.15
C ARG A 314 -7.08 -8.02 23.87
N GLY A 315 -5.87 -7.46 23.85
CA GLY A 315 -5.32 -6.80 22.66
C GLY A 315 -5.20 -7.74 21.46
N VAL A 316 -4.69 -8.96 21.68
CA VAL A 316 -4.61 -10.00 20.64
C VAL A 316 -6.00 -10.37 20.13
N LEU A 317 -6.99 -10.59 21.01
CA LEU A 317 -8.37 -10.90 20.60
C LEU A 317 -8.99 -9.78 19.78
N MET A 318 -8.78 -8.52 20.17
CA MET A 318 -9.23 -7.37 19.38
C MET A 318 -8.57 -7.33 18.01
N ALA A 319 -7.24 -7.50 17.94
CA ALA A 319 -6.51 -7.52 16.67
C ALA A 319 -6.96 -8.68 15.77
N VAL A 320 -7.20 -9.87 16.35
CA VAL A 320 -7.76 -11.03 15.63
C VAL A 320 -9.15 -10.71 15.09
N ALA A 321 -10.03 -10.10 15.89
CA ALA A 321 -11.38 -9.73 15.43
C ALA A 321 -11.34 -8.72 14.28
N ILE A 322 -10.45 -7.72 14.34
CA ILE A 322 -10.27 -6.73 13.28
C ILE A 322 -9.69 -7.39 12.02
N ALA A 323 -8.65 -8.22 12.15
CA ALA A 323 -8.05 -8.95 11.03
C ALA A 323 -9.06 -9.88 10.37
N ALA A 324 -9.79 -10.65 11.19
CA ALA A 324 -10.83 -11.57 10.70
C ALA A 324 -11.92 -10.81 9.94
N GLY A 325 -12.42 -9.68 10.45
CA GLY A 325 -13.37 -8.84 9.73
C GLY A 325 -12.81 -8.36 8.40
N GLY A 326 -11.59 -7.80 8.41
CA GLY A 326 -10.94 -7.31 7.20
C GLY A 326 -10.69 -8.36 6.12
N ILE A 327 -10.53 -9.63 6.50
CA ILE A 327 -10.24 -10.73 5.58
C ILE A 327 -11.50 -11.53 5.24
N LEU A 328 -12.30 -11.93 6.24
CA LEU A 328 -13.42 -12.85 6.03
C LEU A 328 -14.65 -12.16 5.45
N ILE A 329 -14.93 -10.89 5.79
CA ILE A 329 -16.10 -10.21 5.23
C ILE A 329 -16.01 -10.13 3.70
N PRO A 330 -14.90 -9.67 3.08
CA PRO A 330 -14.76 -9.69 1.63
C PRO A 330 -14.90 -11.08 1.01
N ILE A 331 -14.37 -12.13 1.67
CA ILE A 331 -14.48 -13.51 1.18
C ILE A 331 -15.96 -13.97 1.18
N VAL A 332 -16.69 -13.68 2.25
CA VAL A 332 -18.12 -14.04 2.37
C VAL A 332 -18.99 -13.28 1.37
N LEU A 333 -18.62 -12.07 0.99
CA LEU A 333 -19.35 -11.27 0.01
C LEU A 333 -19.25 -11.84 -1.42
N VAL A 334 -18.20 -12.60 -1.77
CA VAL A 334 -18.04 -13.19 -3.10
C VAL A 334 -19.24 -14.06 -3.50
N PRO A 335 -19.64 -15.10 -2.74
CA PRO A 335 -20.79 -15.93 -3.09
C PRO A 335 -22.13 -15.18 -2.99
N LEU A 336 -22.17 -14.01 -2.36
CA LEU A 336 -23.33 -13.14 -2.29
C LEU A 336 -23.46 -12.19 -3.50
N GLY A 337 -22.57 -12.32 -4.50
CA GLY A 337 -22.57 -11.53 -5.73
C GLY A 337 -21.82 -10.20 -5.67
N ALA A 338 -21.16 -9.89 -4.53
CA ALA A 338 -20.35 -8.68 -4.36
C ALA A 338 -18.85 -9.05 -4.38
N ASP A 339 -18.33 -9.39 -5.56
CA ASP A 339 -16.94 -9.83 -5.74
C ASP A 339 -15.98 -8.66 -5.95
N TYR A 340 -15.40 -8.20 -4.86
CA TYR A 340 -14.34 -7.18 -4.81
C TYR A 340 -13.02 -7.74 -4.25
N LEU A 341 -12.91 -9.07 -4.06
CA LEU A 341 -11.79 -9.72 -3.39
C LEU A 341 -10.54 -9.74 -4.30
N ALA A 342 -9.81 -8.64 -4.35
CA ALA A 342 -8.43 -8.63 -4.82
C ALA A 342 -7.49 -8.63 -3.59
N PRO A 343 -6.49 -9.55 -3.50
CA PRO A 343 -5.62 -9.68 -2.33
C PRO A 343 -4.95 -8.37 -1.91
N ARG A 344 -4.58 -7.50 -2.85
CA ARG A 344 -4.02 -6.17 -2.59
C ARG A 344 -4.95 -5.27 -1.75
N ASN A 345 -6.27 -5.43 -1.87
CA ASN A 345 -7.24 -4.64 -1.11
C ASN A 345 -7.25 -5.00 0.40
N LEU A 346 -6.65 -6.13 0.77
CA LEU A 346 -6.57 -6.59 2.15
C LEU A 346 -5.32 -6.09 2.89
N VAL A 347 -4.46 -5.28 2.25
CA VAL A 347 -3.17 -4.86 2.80
C VAL A 347 -3.27 -4.23 4.20
N ALA A 348 -4.31 -3.45 4.48
CA ALA A 348 -4.48 -2.84 5.80
C ALA A 348 -4.91 -3.84 6.89
N ALA A 349 -5.55 -4.97 6.51
CA ALA A 349 -5.84 -6.06 7.44
C ALA A 349 -4.56 -6.77 7.93
N MET A 350 -3.45 -6.60 7.21
CA MET A 350 -2.15 -7.17 7.60
C MET A 350 -1.51 -6.42 8.78
N VAL A 351 -1.95 -5.20 9.12
CA VAL A 351 -1.47 -4.49 10.32
C VAL A 351 -1.90 -5.22 11.60
N PRO A 352 -3.19 -5.50 11.85
CA PRO A 352 -3.58 -6.28 13.02
C PRO A 352 -3.00 -7.71 12.99
N VAL A 353 -2.84 -8.36 11.82
CA VAL A 353 -2.12 -9.65 11.70
C VAL A 353 -0.68 -9.52 12.20
N THR A 354 0.05 -8.50 11.75
CA THR A 354 1.43 -8.23 12.19
C THR A 354 1.50 -7.97 13.69
N ALA A 355 0.52 -7.22 14.25
CA ALA A 355 0.46 -6.97 15.69
C ALA A 355 0.22 -8.26 16.49
N VAL A 356 -0.63 -9.16 16.02
CA VAL A 356 -0.83 -10.49 16.63
C VAL A 356 0.48 -11.29 16.60
N ILE A 357 1.12 -11.42 15.45
CA ILE A 357 2.40 -12.12 15.31
C ILE A 357 3.44 -11.54 16.26
N ALA A 358 3.61 -10.22 16.26
CA ALA A 358 4.59 -9.54 17.08
C ALA A 358 4.39 -9.78 18.59
N VAL A 359 3.13 -9.69 19.07
CA VAL A 359 2.82 -9.90 20.48
C VAL A 359 2.96 -11.36 20.89
N VAL A 360 2.46 -12.28 20.08
CA VAL A 360 2.46 -13.72 20.39
C VAL A 360 3.88 -14.28 20.37
N VAL A 361 4.69 -13.95 19.37
CA VAL A 361 6.08 -14.42 19.26
C VAL A 361 6.93 -13.99 20.46
N VAL A 362 6.73 -12.80 20.99
CA VAL A 362 7.46 -12.32 22.19
C VAL A 362 6.63 -12.35 23.47
N TRP A 363 5.65 -13.24 23.54
CA TRP A 363 4.82 -13.41 24.74
C TRP A 363 5.64 -13.62 26.01
N PRO A 364 5.20 -13.15 27.20
CA PRO A 364 5.92 -13.41 28.43
C PRO A 364 6.26 -14.90 28.63
N GLY A 365 7.54 -15.20 28.75
CA GLY A 365 8.04 -16.57 28.90
C GLY A 365 8.61 -17.22 27.63
N THR A 366 8.52 -16.60 26.45
CA THR A 366 9.22 -17.08 25.23
C THR A 366 10.73 -16.81 25.29
N GLY A 367 11.17 -15.84 26.09
CA GLY A 367 12.57 -15.57 26.35
C GLY A 367 13.38 -15.15 25.10
N ARG A 368 14.63 -15.66 25.03
CA ARG A 368 15.54 -15.41 23.91
C ARG A 368 15.07 -16.08 22.62
N THR A 369 14.38 -17.22 22.71
CA THR A 369 13.85 -17.93 21.54
C THR A 369 12.82 -17.09 20.78
N GLY A 370 11.88 -16.45 21.48
CA GLY A 370 10.91 -15.56 20.84
C GLY A 370 11.58 -14.37 20.15
N ILE A 371 12.62 -13.79 20.76
CA ILE A 371 13.39 -12.69 20.14
C ILE A 371 14.14 -13.19 18.89
N ALA A 372 14.77 -14.37 18.96
CA ALA A 372 15.48 -14.95 17.82
C ALA A 372 14.53 -15.24 16.65
N LEU A 373 13.33 -15.78 16.92
CA LEU A 373 12.31 -16.00 15.88
C LEU A 373 11.81 -14.68 15.28
N ALA A 374 11.56 -13.66 16.09
CA ALA A 374 11.18 -12.34 15.61
C ALA A 374 12.28 -11.72 14.72
N ALA A 375 13.56 -11.89 15.11
CA ALA A 375 14.69 -11.44 14.31
C ALA A 375 14.82 -12.23 13.00
N ALA A 376 14.59 -13.54 13.02
CA ALA A 376 14.60 -14.37 11.81
C ALA A 376 13.52 -13.95 10.82
N ILE A 377 12.29 -13.65 11.30
CA ILE A 377 11.20 -13.13 10.47
C ILE A 377 11.59 -11.77 9.85
N ALA A 378 12.11 -10.86 10.68
CA ALA A 378 12.51 -9.53 10.21
C ALA A 378 13.64 -9.59 9.18
N LEU A 379 14.62 -10.47 9.38
CA LEU A 379 15.72 -10.69 8.43
C LEU A 379 15.23 -11.28 7.11
N ALA A 380 14.33 -12.29 7.16
CA ALA A 380 13.73 -12.87 5.96
C ALA A 380 12.95 -11.81 5.16
N PHE A 381 12.11 -11.01 5.81
CA PHE A 381 11.39 -9.92 5.17
C PHE A 381 12.33 -8.86 4.57
N THR A 382 13.40 -8.51 5.28
CA THR A 382 14.41 -7.56 4.77
C THR A 382 15.11 -8.12 3.53
N ALA A 383 15.51 -9.40 3.58
CA ALA A 383 16.18 -10.06 2.46
C ALA A 383 15.28 -10.08 1.21
N ILE A 384 14.00 -10.40 1.36
CA ILE A 384 13.04 -10.38 0.24
C ILE A 384 12.85 -8.96 -0.29
N SER A 385 12.70 -7.95 0.59
CA SER A 385 12.56 -6.56 0.14
C SER A 385 13.77 -6.08 -0.67
N ILE A 386 14.98 -6.45 -0.25
CA ILE A 386 16.21 -6.14 -0.97
C ILE A 386 16.31 -6.94 -2.28
N ASP A 387 15.92 -8.23 -2.28
CA ASP A 387 15.95 -9.06 -3.49
C ASP A 387 15.01 -8.50 -4.57
N VAL A 388 13.83 -8.00 -4.20
CA VAL A 388 12.92 -7.31 -5.13
C VAL A 388 13.61 -6.10 -5.77
N ASP A 389 14.36 -5.31 -5.00
CA ASP A 389 15.06 -4.15 -5.54
C ASP A 389 16.24 -4.53 -6.46
N LEU A 390 16.90 -5.67 -6.21
CA LEU A 390 18.07 -6.12 -6.95
C LEU A 390 17.73 -7.01 -8.16
N THR A 391 16.56 -7.65 -8.18
CA THR A 391 16.20 -8.67 -9.17
C THR A 391 15.11 -8.15 -10.11
N PRO A 392 15.43 -7.75 -11.36
CA PRO A 392 14.46 -7.14 -12.28
C PRO A 392 13.19 -7.96 -12.55
N ARG A 393 13.26 -9.30 -12.52
CA ARG A 393 12.08 -10.17 -12.70
C ARG A 393 11.05 -10.04 -11.57
N LEU A 394 11.48 -9.59 -10.37
CA LEU A 394 10.60 -9.38 -9.22
C LEU A 394 10.01 -7.96 -9.19
N GLN A 395 10.43 -7.11 -10.11
CA GLN A 395 9.99 -5.71 -10.23
C GLN A 395 8.77 -5.60 -11.15
N ARG A 396 8.12 -4.44 -11.13
CA ARG A 396 7.10 -4.08 -12.12
C ARG A 396 7.71 -4.06 -13.53
N SER A 397 6.89 -4.32 -14.55
CA SER A 397 7.32 -4.27 -15.95
C SER A 397 7.99 -2.94 -16.29
N ASN A 398 9.15 -2.99 -16.96
CA ASN A 398 10.00 -1.83 -17.25
C ASN A 398 9.48 -1.02 -18.47
N TRP A 399 8.35 -0.34 -18.29
CA TRP A 399 7.75 0.49 -19.34
C TRP A 399 8.61 1.69 -19.74
N ARG A 400 9.39 2.26 -18.80
CA ARG A 400 10.37 3.33 -19.09
C ARG A 400 11.47 2.84 -20.03
N GLY A 401 11.98 1.65 -19.78
CA GLY A 401 12.97 1.01 -20.65
C GLY A 401 12.39 0.68 -22.03
N LEU A 402 11.15 0.18 -22.09
CA LEU A 402 10.45 -0.10 -23.34
C LEU A 402 10.24 1.18 -24.15
N ALA A 403 9.74 2.23 -23.53
CA ALA A 403 9.58 3.53 -24.17
C ALA A 403 10.92 4.08 -24.71
N LYS A 404 12.02 3.90 -23.96
CA LYS A 404 13.35 4.28 -24.44
C LYS A 404 13.75 3.49 -25.70
N ALA A 405 13.45 2.19 -25.77
CA ALA A 405 13.73 1.36 -26.96
C ALA A 405 12.87 1.75 -28.18
N LEU A 406 11.70 2.33 -27.92
CA LEU A 406 10.77 2.80 -28.97
C LEU A 406 11.07 4.23 -29.45
N ARG A 407 11.91 5.01 -28.77
CA ARG A 407 12.23 6.38 -29.18
C ARG A 407 12.99 6.41 -30.49
N GLY A 408 12.77 7.49 -31.27
CA GLY A 408 13.51 7.75 -32.51
C GLY A 408 13.00 7.00 -33.73
N GLY A 409 11.80 6.41 -33.67
CA GLY A 409 11.10 5.87 -34.84
C GLY A 409 10.60 6.97 -35.78
N PRO A 410 10.16 6.61 -36.99
CA PRO A 410 9.60 7.56 -37.96
C PRO A 410 8.29 8.13 -37.41
N ARG A 411 7.88 9.32 -37.90
CA ARG A 411 6.59 9.93 -37.51
C ARG A 411 5.38 9.12 -37.98
N GLU A 412 5.54 8.36 -39.05
CA GLU A 412 4.49 7.52 -39.63
C GLU A 412 4.57 6.11 -39.07
N ARG A 413 4.25 5.97 -37.74
CA ARG A 413 4.25 4.68 -37.07
C ARG A 413 3.03 4.48 -36.20
N VAL A 414 2.75 3.21 -35.92
CA VAL A 414 1.79 2.79 -34.89
C VAL A 414 2.45 1.85 -33.89
N ILE A 415 1.99 1.91 -32.66
CA ILE A 415 2.40 0.99 -31.61
C ILE A 415 1.18 0.20 -31.16
N THR A 416 1.20 -1.11 -31.29
CA THR A 416 0.21 -1.99 -30.71
C THR A 416 0.67 -2.44 -29.33
N THR A 417 -0.22 -2.41 -28.35
CA THR A 417 0.11 -2.74 -26.95
C THR A 417 -1.07 -3.43 -26.28
N PRO A 418 -0.85 -4.30 -25.28
CA PRO A 418 -1.91 -4.71 -24.36
C PRO A 418 -2.58 -3.49 -23.74
N GLU A 419 -3.86 -3.60 -23.38
CA GLU A 419 -4.61 -2.49 -22.76
C GLU A 419 -3.84 -1.82 -21.60
N LEU A 420 -3.23 -2.63 -20.73
CA LEU A 420 -2.48 -2.17 -19.58
C LEU A 420 -1.14 -1.47 -19.94
N GLY A 421 -0.69 -1.56 -21.18
CA GLY A 421 0.49 -0.84 -21.68
C GLY A 421 0.21 0.57 -22.17
N SER A 422 -1.06 0.90 -22.46
CA SER A 422 -1.41 2.15 -23.12
C SER A 422 -1.09 3.39 -22.27
N ALA A 423 -1.43 3.40 -20.99
CA ALA A 423 -1.13 4.53 -20.12
C ALA A 423 0.38 4.69 -19.83
N PRO A 424 1.13 3.63 -19.45
CA PRO A 424 2.58 3.77 -19.28
C PRO A 424 3.30 4.24 -20.53
N LEU A 425 2.97 3.69 -21.70
CA LEU A 425 3.61 4.12 -22.94
C LEU A 425 3.34 5.61 -23.23
N ARG A 426 2.11 6.08 -23.11
CA ARG A 426 1.80 7.51 -23.29
C ARG A 426 2.48 8.40 -22.27
N TYR A 427 2.65 7.93 -21.05
CA TYR A 427 3.36 8.71 -20.03
C TYR A 427 4.84 8.89 -20.39
N TYR A 428 5.51 7.83 -20.90
CA TYR A 428 6.93 7.88 -21.24
C TYR A 428 7.22 8.31 -22.67
N LEU A 429 6.23 8.27 -23.56
CA LEU A 429 6.29 8.70 -24.98
C LEU A 429 5.17 9.73 -25.22
N PRO A 430 5.36 10.99 -24.78
CA PRO A 430 4.32 12.01 -24.92
C PRO A 430 3.99 12.38 -26.37
N GLU A 431 4.84 12.01 -27.33
CA GLU A 431 4.59 12.10 -28.76
C GLU A 431 3.42 11.20 -29.24
N LEU A 432 3.07 10.16 -28.49
CA LEU A 432 1.89 9.35 -28.79
C LEU A 432 0.62 10.15 -28.51
N GLY A 433 -0.29 10.17 -29.48
CA GLY A 433 -1.57 10.86 -29.34
C GLY A 433 -2.38 10.38 -28.14
N SER A 434 -3.27 11.22 -27.66
CA SER A 434 -4.18 10.89 -26.54
C SER A 434 -5.25 9.85 -26.92
N HIS A 435 -5.48 9.64 -28.22
CA HIS A 435 -6.50 8.76 -28.77
C HIS A 435 -5.90 7.45 -29.30
N ASN A 436 -6.68 6.39 -29.20
CA ASN A 436 -6.39 5.15 -29.92
C ASN A 436 -6.93 5.24 -31.35
N LEU A 437 -6.35 4.49 -32.26
CA LEU A 437 -6.93 4.33 -33.59
C LEU A 437 -8.36 3.78 -33.45
N GLN A 438 -9.31 4.44 -34.07
CA GLN A 438 -10.72 4.11 -33.92
C GLN A 438 -11.07 2.83 -34.71
N ALA A 439 -12.05 2.08 -34.23
CA ALA A 439 -12.56 0.90 -34.93
C ALA A 439 -13.07 1.29 -36.33
N GLY A 440 -12.63 0.56 -37.35
CA GLY A 440 -13.01 0.82 -38.72
C GLY A 440 -12.12 1.85 -39.45
N SER A 441 -11.24 2.57 -38.76
CA SER A 441 -10.31 3.52 -39.38
C SER A 441 -9.05 2.84 -39.90
N SER A 442 -8.28 3.56 -40.69
CA SER A 442 -6.99 3.14 -41.22
C SER A 442 -5.96 4.25 -41.02
N VAL A 443 -4.69 3.89 -40.98
CA VAL A 443 -3.58 4.82 -40.80
C VAL A 443 -2.48 4.54 -41.82
N LEU A 444 -1.88 5.61 -42.34
CA LEU A 444 -0.73 5.51 -43.25
C LEU A 444 0.54 5.39 -42.43
N VAL A 445 1.25 4.25 -42.52
CA VAL A 445 2.43 3.96 -41.70
C VAL A 445 3.53 3.27 -42.47
N SER A 446 4.78 3.56 -42.12
CA SER A 446 5.99 2.88 -42.58
C SER A 446 6.58 1.95 -41.52
N GLU A 447 6.15 2.09 -40.24
CA GLU A 447 6.62 1.26 -39.13
C GLU A 447 5.44 0.81 -38.25
N ILE A 448 5.48 -0.45 -37.83
CA ILE A 448 4.56 -1.05 -36.85
C ILE A 448 5.40 -1.65 -35.74
N ASP A 449 5.27 -1.11 -34.53
CA ASP A 449 5.89 -1.65 -33.32
C ASP A 449 4.85 -2.42 -32.52
N GLU A 450 4.97 -3.74 -32.46
CA GLU A 450 4.10 -4.58 -31.65
C GLU A 450 4.75 -4.83 -30.29
N THR A 451 4.08 -4.42 -29.20
CA THR A 451 4.58 -4.60 -27.85
C THR A 451 3.76 -5.65 -27.10
N GLY A 452 4.41 -6.39 -26.22
CA GLY A 452 3.74 -7.38 -25.40
C GLY A 452 4.58 -7.83 -24.22
N VAL A 453 4.01 -8.72 -23.39
CA VAL A 453 4.68 -9.33 -22.24
C VAL A 453 5.19 -10.70 -22.66
N ARG A 454 6.48 -10.95 -22.44
CA ARG A 454 7.16 -12.18 -22.84
C ARG A 454 6.76 -13.40 -22.02
N GLU A 455 6.58 -13.18 -20.71
CA GLU A 455 6.22 -14.23 -19.75
C GLU A 455 5.03 -13.74 -18.93
N SER A 456 4.16 -14.66 -18.55
CA SER A 456 3.06 -14.38 -17.64
C SER A 456 3.62 -14.11 -16.24
N ALA A 457 4.12 -12.93 -16.02
CA ALA A 457 4.69 -12.51 -14.73
C ALA A 457 3.63 -12.01 -13.76
N ALA A 458 2.42 -12.26 -13.95
CA ALA A 458 1.26 -12.11 -13.08
C ALA A 458 0.02 -11.96 -13.97
N GLU A 459 -1.02 -12.48 -13.56
CA GLU A 459 -2.47 -12.40 -13.74
C GLU A 459 -3.05 -11.31 -14.67
N LEU A 460 -2.25 -10.35 -15.11
CA LEU A 460 -2.68 -9.18 -15.87
C LEU A 460 -2.15 -9.14 -17.32
N TYR A 461 -1.18 -9.98 -17.67
CA TYR A 461 -0.55 -9.97 -18.98
C TYR A 461 -0.62 -11.34 -19.62
N GLU A 462 -1.10 -11.39 -20.85
CA GLU A 462 -1.13 -12.63 -21.62
C GLU A 462 0.20 -12.82 -22.37
N PRO A 463 0.70 -14.07 -22.47
CA PRO A 463 1.99 -14.36 -23.12
C PRO A 463 1.94 -14.09 -24.63
N PHE A 464 3.14 -13.99 -25.23
CA PHE A 464 3.27 -13.84 -26.68
C PHE A 464 2.69 -15.03 -27.43
N ARG A 465 2.07 -14.76 -28.58
CA ARG A 465 1.67 -15.82 -29.52
C ARG A 465 2.88 -16.41 -30.24
N ALA A 466 2.76 -17.64 -30.66
CA ALA A 466 3.78 -18.31 -31.47
C ALA A 466 4.06 -17.59 -32.81
N SER A 467 3.08 -16.88 -33.37
CA SER A 467 3.17 -16.10 -34.62
C SER A 467 3.77 -14.70 -34.46
N ALA A 468 4.34 -14.38 -33.31
CA ALA A 468 4.83 -13.03 -33.00
C ALA A 468 5.89 -12.46 -33.98
N GLY A 469 6.55 -13.28 -34.76
CA GLY A 469 7.50 -12.82 -35.79
C GLY A 469 6.94 -12.64 -37.18
N GLU A 470 5.66 -12.94 -37.40
CA GLU A 470 5.00 -12.77 -38.72
C GLU A 470 4.58 -11.31 -38.92
N PRO A 471 4.74 -10.75 -40.14
CA PRO A 471 4.33 -9.38 -40.41
C PRO A 471 2.82 -9.17 -40.22
N PRO A 472 2.38 -8.09 -39.55
CA PRO A 472 0.97 -7.81 -39.31
C PRO A 472 0.20 -7.40 -40.57
N ALA A 473 0.90 -6.93 -41.63
CA ALA A 473 0.30 -6.50 -42.87
C ALA A 473 1.20 -6.77 -44.07
N PRO A 474 0.64 -6.96 -45.28
CA PRO A 474 1.42 -7.17 -46.50
C PRO A 474 2.41 -6.03 -46.77
N GLY A 475 3.63 -6.39 -47.14
CA GLY A 475 4.70 -5.44 -47.48
C GLY A 475 5.49 -4.91 -46.30
N PHE A 476 5.18 -5.35 -45.10
CA PHE A 476 6.01 -5.17 -43.90
C PHE A 476 6.91 -6.39 -43.72
N HIS A 477 8.08 -6.18 -43.13
CA HIS A 477 9.01 -7.25 -42.72
C HIS A 477 9.58 -6.96 -41.36
N LEU A 478 9.92 -8.00 -40.60
CA LEU A 478 10.51 -7.89 -39.27
C LEU A 478 11.91 -7.28 -39.42
N LEU A 479 12.10 -6.09 -38.85
CA LEU A 479 13.39 -5.41 -38.79
C LEU A 479 14.15 -5.79 -37.50
N ALA A 480 13.48 -5.80 -36.36
CA ALA A 480 14.12 -6.02 -35.09
C ALA A 480 13.17 -6.65 -34.05
N ARG A 481 13.78 -7.44 -33.15
CA ARG A 481 13.16 -7.89 -31.92
C ARG A 481 13.97 -7.35 -30.75
N MET A 482 13.33 -6.66 -29.83
CA MET A 482 13.95 -6.08 -28.65
C MET A 482 13.27 -6.61 -27.41
N GLU A 483 14.06 -6.95 -26.38
CA GLU A 483 13.57 -7.45 -25.09
C GLU A 483 13.98 -6.46 -23.99
N VAL A 484 13.03 -6.09 -23.12
CA VAL A 484 13.24 -5.17 -22.00
C VAL A 484 12.61 -5.78 -20.74
N GLY A 485 13.37 -6.59 -20.04
CA GLY A 485 12.85 -7.41 -18.93
C GLY A 485 11.80 -8.39 -19.41
N ALA A 486 10.61 -8.34 -18.82
CA ALA A 486 9.46 -9.16 -19.21
C ALA A 486 8.71 -8.63 -20.44
N LEU A 487 9.09 -7.46 -20.96
CA LEU A 487 8.48 -6.84 -22.14
C LEU A 487 9.30 -7.12 -23.39
N ALA A 488 8.65 -7.17 -24.55
CA ALA A 488 9.32 -7.23 -25.83
C ALA A 488 8.62 -6.35 -26.89
N VAL A 489 9.39 -5.95 -27.90
CA VAL A 489 8.94 -5.23 -29.08
C VAL A 489 9.35 -6.00 -30.32
N TYR A 490 8.40 -6.17 -31.23
CA TYR A 490 8.67 -6.62 -32.58
C TYR A 490 8.44 -5.43 -33.52
N ARG A 491 9.50 -4.98 -34.18
CA ARG A 491 9.47 -3.85 -35.11
C ARG A 491 9.37 -4.34 -36.52
N PHE A 492 8.30 -3.95 -37.21
CA PHE A 492 8.08 -4.24 -38.61
C PHE A 492 8.15 -2.95 -39.43
N VAL A 493 8.83 -3.00 -40.57
CA VAL A 493 9.00 -1.84 -41.44
C VAL A 493 8.58 -2.15 -42.89
N SER A 494 8.10 -1.11 -43.56
CA SER A 494 7.84 -1.11 -44.99
C SER A 494 8.69 -0.04 -45.69
N PRO A 495 9.28 -0.31 -46.86
CA PRO A 495 10.08 0.69 -47.62
C PRO A 495 9.29 1.93 -48.01
N VAL A 496 7.98 1.81 -48.12
CA VAL A 496 7.05 2.90 -48.46
C VAL A 496 5.90 2.89 -47.46
N PRO A 497 5.36 4.07 -47.07
CA PRO A 497 4.18 4.13 -46.22
C PRO A 497 3.00 3.37 -46.84
N ARG A 498 2.26 2.62 -45.99
CA ARG A 498 1.12 1.80 -46.38
C ARG A 498 -0.07 2.09 -45.51
N MET A 499 -1.26 2.07 -46.13
CA MET A 499 -2.51 2.14 -45.36
C MET A 499 -2.75 0.80 -44.67
N VAL A 500 -2.88 0.83 -43.34
CA VAL A 500 -3.15 -0.34 -42.53
C VAL A 500 -4.39 -0.09 -41.69
N SER A 501 -5.36 -1.00 -41.76
CA SER A 501 -6.60 -0.87 -40.98
C SER A 501 -6.40 -1.27 -39.51
N GLU A 502 -7.15 -0.61 -38.65
CA GLU A 502 -7.21 -0.96 -37.20
C GLU A 502 -7.55 -2.44 -36.99
N ALA A 503 -8.50 -2.96 -37.78
CA ALA A 503 -8.90 -4.37 -37.71
C ALA A 503 -7.75 -5.34 -38.04
N THR A 504 -6.85 -4.95 -38.97
CA THR A 504 -5.65 -5.74 -39.31
C THR A 504 -4.67 -5.73 -38.14
N LEU A 505 -4.37 -4.56 -37.59
CA LEU A 505 -3.48 -4.39 -36.42
C LEU A 505 -3.99 -5.14 -35.20
N ARG A 506 -5.29 -5.09 -34.93
CA ARG A 506 -5.88 -5.83 -33.80
C ARG A 506 -5.87 -7.34 -33.95
N ARG A 507 -6.02 -7.84 -35.15
CA ARG A 507 -6.00 -9.29 -35.37
C ARG A 507 -4.60 -9.88 -35.19
N HIS A 508 -3.58 -9.11 -35.53
CA HIS A 508 -2.18 -9.50 -35.47
C HIS A 508 -1.55 -8.99 -34.17
N VAL A 509 -2.06 -9.43 -33.04
CA VAL A 509 -1.50 -9.02 -31.74
C VAL A 509 -0.54 -10.08 -31.27
N ILE A 510 0.63 -9.66 -30.82
CA ILE A 510 1.66 -10.53 -30.27
C ILE A 510 1.17 -11.21 -28.97
N THR A 511 0.24 -10.58 -28.29
CA THR A 511 -0.35 -11.12 -27.06
C THR A 511 -1.68 -11.80 -27.33
N LEU A 512 -2.03 -12.79 -26.52
CA LEU A 512 -3.32 -13.49 -26.58
C LEU A 512 -4.51 -12.59 -26.25
N ALA A 513 -4.28 -11.37 -25.78
CA ALA A 513 -5.29 -10.42 -25.31
C ALA A 513 -6.22 -9.85 -26.40
N GLY A 514 -6.05 -10.23 -27.67
CA GLY A 514 -6.99 -9.98 -28.78
C GLY A 514 -7.76 -8.65 -28.72
N PRO A 515 -9.04 -8.68 -28.37
CA PRO A 515 -9.92 -7.51 -28.47
C PRO A 515 -9.60 -6.36 -27.50
N ARG A 516 -8.73 -6.55 -26.53
CA ARG A 516 -8.34 -5.51 -25.56
C ARG A 516 -7.05 -4.79 -25.91
N SER A 517 -6.36 -5.18 -26.97
CA SER A 517 -5.19 -4.46 -27.41
C SER A 517 -5.55 -3.07 -27.90
N LYS A 518 -4.68 -2.12 -27.65
CA LYS A 518 -4.80 -0.73 -28.07
C LYS A 518 -3.81 -0.46 -29.21
N VAL A 519 -4.23 0.29 -30.19
CA VAL A 519 -3.39 0.79 -31.27
C VAL A 519 -3.14 2.27 -31.03
N LEU A 520 -1.90 2.60 -30.66
CA LEU A 520 -1.46 3.95 -30.34
C LEU A 520 -0.86 4.57 -31.60
N VAL A 521 -1.32 5.77 -31.94
CA VAL A 521 -0.87 6.51 -33.11
C VAL A 521 -0.04 7.69 -32.66
N GLU A 522 1.06 7.98 -33.34
CA GLU A 522 1.88 9.17 -33.05
C GLU A 522 1.11 10.44 -33.44
N ALA A 523 1.22 11.49 -32.63
CA ALA A 523 0.56 12.76 -32.90
C ALA A 523 1.10 13.37 -34.20
N GLY A 524 0.21 13.59 -35.15
CA GLY A 524 0.56 14.10 -36.51
C GLY A 524 0.49 13.08 -37.63
N SER A 525 0.22 11.80 -37.32
CA SER A 525 -0.10 10.80 -38.34
C SER A 525 -1.45 11.09 -38.98
N GLN A 526 -1.56 10.87 -40.31
CA GLN A 526 -2.82 11.03 -41.01
C GLN A 526 -3.70 9.79 -40.78
N GLU A 527 -4.79 9.99 -40.02
CA GLU A 527 -5.84 9.00 -39.88
C GLU A 527 -6.90 9.22 -40.97
N SER A 528 -7.27 8.16 -41.67
CA SER A 528 -8.40 8.16 -42.62
C SER A 528 -9.57 7.40 -41.98
N PRO A 529 -10.79 7.93 -42.05
CA PRO A 529 -12.00 7.31 -41.51
C PRO A 529 -12.31 5.95 -42.15
#